data_9bbe27209dcbd063e1f3c800c6f7fc2c
#
_entry.id   9bbe27209dcbd063e1f3c800c6f7fc2c
#
_cell.length_a   1.000
_cell.length_b   1.000
_cell.length_c   1.000
_cell.angle_alpha   90.00
_cell.angle_beta   90.00
_cell.angle_gamma   90.00
#
_symmetry.space_group_name_H-M   'P 1'
#
loop_
_entity.id
_entity.type
_entity.pdbx_description
1 polymer ?
#
loop_
_entity_poly.entity_id
_entity_poly.type
_entity_poly.pdbx_seq_one_letter_code
_entity_poly.pdbx_strand_id
1 'polypeptide(L)'
;MTGYHKTFVFALLLGVICYFPGPGKAHAQTAQQKPKPKVEQPAEQQEPYTEEEYDAMDKAIKEPDAAKRIDLLLAFIEKYPKSELMKFIDSSYVSTMFELDKSGNYAKLLPAAESWLKLHPDDLQAIAYVATAAEKLGNDQKYLEYAQKLFAQKPVPALAASIQATYKKTGNQAKYEEWTEKLFTFPEYAGDYGLRYVFVEKYDKEKNMPKAAEYAQLTLKSLDVAKKPDTESDAQWRTETTAVRKACWMVIAMNSYEKKKWEDCIKALDQAAAMDCKFDKAYYYIGQCLWQQGKIEDAITYFAMAEQCKGDMSAQAKDKVETLYKPLHNNTTIGIDKAYKKASDELAVRCKKGS
;
A
#
# COMPACT_ATOMS: atom_id res chain seq x y z
N MET A 1 0.82 21.69 -5.70
CA MET A 1 0.74 20.26 -5.39
C MET A 1 -0.59 19.98 -4.70
N THR A 2 -1.63 19.78 -5.46
CA THR A 2 -2.99 19.51 -4.96
C THR A 2 -3.18 18.00 -4.94
N GLY A 3 -3.18 17.44 -3.72
CA GLY A 3 -3.36 16.01 -3.51
C GLY A 3 -4.76 15.57 -3.91
N TYR A 4 -4.86 14.72 -4.91
CA TYR A 4 -6.06 13.99 -5.21
C TYR A 4 -6.21 12.82 -4.23
N HIS A 5 -6.85 13.09 -3.10
CA HIS A 5 -7.45 12.04 -2.29
C HIS A 5 -8.73 11.57 -3.00
N LYS A 6 -8.62 10.58 -3.86
CA LYS A 6 -9.78 9.78 -4.25
C LYS A 6 -10.19 8.98 -3.02
N THR A 7 -11.25 9.43 -2.37
CA THR A 7 -11.97 8.65 -1.36
C THR A 7 -12.63 7.48 -2.10
N PHE A 8 -11.94 6.35 -2.20
CA PHE A 8 -12.55 5.11 -2.63
C PHE A 8 -13.41 4.58 -1.50
N VAL A 9 -14.72 4.74 -1.64
CA VAL A 9 -15.70 4.01 -0.85
C VAL A 9 -15.62 2.55 -1.31
N PHE A 10 -14.95 1.71 -0.53
CA PHE A 10 -14.87 0.28 -0.78
C PHE A 10 -16.17 -0.40 -0.32
N ALA A 11 -17.03 -0.72 -1.27
CA ALA A 11 -17.96 -1.81 -1.09
C ALA A 11 -17.16 -3.11 -1.30
N LEU A 12 -16.83 -3.80 -0.23
CA LEU A 12 -16.25 -5.15 -0.27
C LEU A 12 -17.30 -6.07 -0.91
N LEU A 13 -17.16 -6.35 -2.21
CA LEU A 13 -17.92 -7.36 -2.92
C LEU A 13 -17.46 -8.74 -2.41
N LEU A 14 -18.10 -9.21 -1.33
CA LEU A 14 -18.06 -10.60 -0.89
C LEU A 14 -18.93 -11.43 -1.84
N GLY A 15 -18.44 -11.69 -3.03
CA GLY A 15 -19.01 -12.65 -3.98
C GLY A 15 -18.51 -14.06 -3.69
N VAL A 16 -18.95 -14.67 -2.60
CA VAL A 16 -18.84 -16.12 -2.43
C VAL A 16 -20.16 -16.74 -2.89
N ILE A 17 -20.19 -17.23 -4.12
CA ILE A 17 -21.28 -18.08 -4.63
C ILE A 17 -21.17 -19.43 -3.93
N CYS A 18 -21.92 -19.63 -2.87
CA CYS A 18 -22.19 -20.97 -2.33
C CYS A 18 -23.14 -21.70 -3.28
N TYR A 19 -22.60 -22.63 -4.04
CA TYR A 19 -23.39 -23.57 -4.83
C TYR A 19 -23.97 -24.63 -3.86
N PHE A 20 -25.25 -24.50 -3.50
CA PHE A 20 -26.00 -25.54 -2.83
C PHE A 20 -26.61 -26.48 -3.90
N PRO A 21 -26.38 -27.78 -3.86
CA PRO A 21 -27.13 -28.71 -4.69
C PRO A 21 -28.57 -28.78 -4.18
N GLY A 22 -29.51 -28.50 -5.07
CA GLY A 22 -30.94 -28.55 -4.78
C GLY A 22 -31.43 -29.98 -4.46
N PRO A 23 -32.53 -30.13 -3.72
CA PRO A 23 -33.03 -31.42 -3.32
C PRO A 23 -33.62 -32.18 -4.53
N GLY A 24 -33.10 -33.38 -4.74
CA GLY A 24 -33.65 -34.31 -5.73
C GLY A 24 -35.10 -34.70 -5.46
N LYS A 25 -35.87 -34.70 -6.52
CA LYS A 25 -37.27 -35.16 -6.49
C LYS A 25 -37.37 -36.62 -6.14
N ALA A 26 -37.97 -36.97 -5.01
CA ALA A 26 -38.30 -38.33 -4.65
C ALA A 26 -39.55 -38.76 -5.42
N HIS A 27 -39.45 -39.85 -6.18
CA HIS A 27 -40.56 -40.53 -6.82
C HIS A 27 -41.38 -41.28 -5.75
N ALA A 28 -42.69 -41.01 -5.71
CA ALA A 28 -43.63 -41.80 -4.93
C ALA A 28 -43.83 -43.16 -5.56
N GLN A 29 -43.46 -44.22 -4.86
CA GLN A 29 -43.90 -45.58 -5.17
C GLN A 29 -45.02 -45.99 -4.22
N THR A 30 -46.13 -46.34 -4.80
CA THR A 30 -47.30 -46.91 -4.16
C THR A 30 -46.96 -48.28 -3.56
N ALA A 31 -47.10 -48.44 -2.25
CA ALA A 31 -46.92 -49.72 -1.58
C ALA A 31 -48.26 -50.30 -1.16
N GLN A 32 -48.47 -51.53 -1.54
CA GLN A 32 -49.63 -52.40 -1.20
C GLN A 32 -49.66 -52.70 0.29
N GLN A 33 -50.87 -52.68 0.85
CA GLN A 33 -51.20 -53.07 2.24
C GLN A 33 -50.98 -54.56 2.45
N LYS A 34 -50.25 -54.95 3.51
CA LYS A 34 -50.27 -56.26 4.17
C LYS A 34 -50.63 -56.11 5.65
N PRO A 35 -51.19 -57.13 6.32
CA PRO A 35 -51.92 -56.97 7.57
C PRO A 35 -51.03 -56.74 8.79
N LYS A 36 -51.59 -56.01 9.77
CA LYS A 36 -50.99 -55.58 11.02
C LYS A 36 -50.47 -56.74 11.90
N PRO A 37 -49.21 -56.71 12.34
CA PRO A 37 -48.77 -57.33 13.58
C PRO A 37 -49.09 -56.44 14.79
N LYS A 38 -49.24 -57.06 15.96
CA LYS A 38 -49.45 -56.41 17.25
C LYS A 38 -48.41 -55.35 17.50
N VAL A 39 -48.89 -54.14 17.83
CA VAL A 39 -48.08 -53.03 18.26
C VAL A 39 -47.47 -53.30 19.63
N GLU A 40 -46.21 -53.69 19.70
CA GLU A 40 -45.34 -53.41 20.82
C GLU A 40 -45.15 -51.88 20.84
N GLN A 41 -45.47 -51.21 21.95
CA GLN A 41 -45.19 -49.81 22.10
C GLN A 41 -43.67 -49.58 21.90
N PRO A 42 -43.25 -48.68 20.97
CA PRO A 42 -41.88 -48.34 20.89
C PRO A 42 -41.43 -47.77 22.23
N ALA A 43 -40.29 -48.23 22.75
CA ALA A 43 -39.64 -47.52 23.86
C ALA A 43 -39.55 -46.03 23.48
N GLU A 44 -40.05 -45.17 24.38
CA GLU A 44 -39.85 -43.72 24.22
C GLU A 44 -38.36 -43.47 24.00
N GLN A 45 -38.00 -43.16 22.77
CA GLN A 45 -36.64 -42.68 22.50
C GLN A 45 -36.53 -41.35 23.22
N GLN A 46 -35.84 -41.32 24.32
CA GLN A 46 -35.49 -40.07 24.99
C GLN A 46 -34.85 -39.15 23.98
N GLU A 47 -35.48 -38.03 23.69
CA GLU A 47 -34.89 -36.99 22.89
C GLU A 47 -33.53 -36.61 23.48
N PRO A 48 -32.47 -36.43 22.64
CA PRO A 48 -31.12 -36.16 23.10
C PRO A 48 -30.96 -34.75 23.69
N TYR A 49 -32.04 -34.02 23.88
CA TYR A 49 -32.13 -32.69 24.48
C TYR A 49 -33.38 -32.59 25.36
N THR A 50 -33.40 -31.61 26.24
CA THR A 50 -34.56 -31.34 27.12
C THR A 50 -35.60 -30.44 26.42
N GLU A 51 -36.84 -30.47 26.86
CA GLU A 51 -37.89 -29.55 26.40
C GLU A 51 -37.47 -28.09 26.62
N GLU A 52 -36.79 -27.77 27.71
CA GLU A 52 -36.28 -26.42 27.99
C GLU A 52 -35.20 -25.97 26.98
N GLU A 53 -34.29 -26.88 26.57
CA GLU A 53 -33.30 -26.61 25.51
C GLU A 53 -34.01 -26.36 24.17
N TYR A 54 -35.01 -27.18 23.81
CA TYR A 54 -35.76 -27.02 22.58
C TYR A 54 -36.53 -25.67 22.54
N ASP A 55 -37.22 -25.33 23.62
CA ASP A 55 -37.95 -24.06 23.72
C ASP A 55 -37.02 -22.85 23.62
N ALA A 56 -35.87 -22.92 24.28
CA ALA A 56 -34.88 -21.85 24.19
C ALA A 56 -34.30 -21.69 22.79
N MET A 57 -34.01 -22.79 22.09
CA MET A 57 -33.56 -22.78 20.68
C MET A 57 -34.67 -22.23 19.77
N ASP A 58 -35.88 -22.75 19.87
CA ASP A 58 -37.02 -22.37 19.01
C ASP A 58 -37.33 -20.86 19.15
N LYS A 59 -37.33 -20.35 20.37
CA LYS A 59 -37.47 -18.93 20.66
C LYS A 59 -36.33 -18.11 20.02
N ALA A 60 -35.08 -18.57 20.13
CA ALA A 60 -33.93 -17.84 19.58
C ALA A 60 -34.02 -17.80 18.05
N ILE A 61 -34.29 -18.93 17.40
CA ILE A 61 -34.28 -19.01 15.92
C ILE A 61 -35.46 -18.25 15.32
N LYS A 62 -36.62 -18.23 15.99
CA LYS A 62 -37.83 -17.53 15.50
C LYS A 62 -37.85 -16.04 15.78
N GLU A 63 -36.92 -15.50 16.54
CA GLU A 63 -36.83 -14.06 16.81
C GLU A 63 -36.54 -13.29 15.49
N PRO A 64 -37.46 -12.42 15.05
CA PRO A 64 -37.31 -11.71 13.77
C PRO A 64 -36.28 -10.59 13.82
N ASP A 65 -36.00 -10.00 14.98
CA ASP A 65 -35.06 -8.94 15.16
C ASP A 65 -33.63 -9.54 15.33
N ALA A 66 -32.74 -9.31 14.35
CA ALA A 66 -31.40 -9.85 14.36
C ALA A 66 -30.58 -9.44 15.60
N ALA A 67 -30.80 -8.24 16.14
CA ALA A 67 -30.08 -7.77 17.33
C ALA A 67 -30.54 -8.48 18.61
N LYS A 68 -31.83 -8.84 18.70
CA LYS A 68 -32.36 -9.65 19.80
C LYS A 68 -32.03 -11.13 19.59
N ARG A 69 -32.15 -11.60 18.36
CA ARG A 69 -31.83 -12.98 17.99
C ARG A 69 -30.41 -13.36 18.39
N ILE A 70 -29.43 -12.51 18.09
CA ILE A 70 -28.02 -12.80 18.44
C ILE A 70 -27.83 -12.89 19.95
N ASP A 71 -28.51 -12.06 20.73
CA ASP A 71 -28.44 -12.12 22.20
C ASP A 71 -29.05 -13.42 22.74
N LEU A 72 -30.16 -13.91 22.17
CA LEU A 72 -30.78 -15.18 22.55
C LEU A 72 -29.92 -16.38 22.16
N LEU A 73 -29.30 -16.35 20.98
CA LEU A 73 -28.37 -17.38 20.52
C LEU A 73 -27.14 -17.47 21.42
N LEU A 74 -26.57 -16.34 21.81
CA LEU A 74 -25.45 -16.30 22.78
C LEU A 74 -25.88 -16.88 24.13
N ALA A 75 -27.03 -16.49 24.65
CA ALA A 75 -27.55 -17.02 25.91
C ALA A 75 -27.75 -18.56 25.85
N PHE A 76 -28.19 -19.08 24.69
CA PHE A 76 -28.30 -20.53 24.48
C PHE A 76 -26.92 -21.20 24.56
N ILE A 77 -25.94 -20.68 23.82
CA ILE A 77 -24.56 -21.22 23.78
C ILE A 77 -23.94 -21.24 25.17
N GLU A 78 -24.14 -20.19 25.95
CA GLU A 78 -23.61 -20.09 27.32
C GLU A 78 -24.28 -21.08 28.26
N LYS A 79 -25.63 -21.25 28.13
CA LYS A 79 -26.39 -22.11 29.03
C LYS A 79 -26.27 -23.60 28.67
N TYR A 80 -26.22 -23.91 27.37
CA TYR A 80 -26.26 -25.30 26.86
C TYR A 80 -25.10 -25.64 25.91
N PRO A 81 -23.85 -25.50 26.32
CA PRO A 81 -22.67 -25.60 25.42
C PRO A 81 -22.45 -27.01 24.84
N LYS A 82 -23.14 -28.03 25.35
CA LYS A 82 -23.05 -29.43 24.89
C LYS A 82 -24.35 -29.96 24.30
N SER A 83 -25.32 -29.10 24.03
CA SER A 83 -26.61 -29.51 23.46
C SER A 83 -26.47 -30.07 22.04
N GLU A 84 -27.16 -31.14 21.74
CA GLU A 84 -27.27 -31.69 20.39
C GLU A 84 -27.96 -30.72 19.39
N LEU A 85 -28.57 -29.65 19.91
CA LEU A 85 -29.20 -28.58 19.12
C LEU A 85 -28.21 -27.52 18.62
N MET A 86 -26.92 -27.57 19.05
CA MET A 86 -25.90 -26.60 18.68
C MET A 86 -25.77 -26.38 17.19
N LYS A 87 -25.91 -27.45 16.36
CA LYS A 87 -25.87 -27.32 14.89
C LYS A 87 -26.92 -26.36 14.31
N PHE A 88 -28.10 -26.24 14.95
CA PHE A 88 -29.14 -25.29 14.53
C PHE A 88 -28.83 -23.89 15.02
N ILE A 89 -28.28 -23.79 16.24
CA ILE A 89 -27.80 -22.54 16.84
C ILE A 89 -26.67 -21.95 15.98
N ASP A 90 -25.66 -22.73 15.65
CA ASP A 90 -24.50 -22.31 14.84
C ASP A 90 -24.95 -21.78 13.48
N SER A 91 -25.85 -22.49 12.79
CA SER A 91 -26.39 -22.06 11.51
C SER A 91 -27.14 -20.72 11.61
N SER A 92 -28.00 -20.59 12.67
CA SER A 92 -28.75 -19.34 12.91
C SER A 92 -27.81 -18.20 13.34
N TYR A 93 -26.76 -18.49 14.10
CA TYR A 93 -25.78 -17.52 14.54
C TYR A 93 -25.02 -16.89 13.35
N VAL A 94 -24.50 -17.72 12.45
CA VAL A 94 -23.79 -17.28 11.25
C VAL A 94 -24.72 -16.43 10.35
N SER A 95 -25.97 -16.88 10.13
CA SER A 95 -26.92 -16.11 9.33
C SER A 95 -27.30 -14.78 9.98
N THR A 96 -27.38 -14.74 11.31
CA THR A 96 -27.68 -13.50 12.05
C THR A 96 -26.51 -12.51 11.99
N MET A 97 -25.26 -12.95 12.07
CA MET A 97 -24.09 -12.09 11.85
C MET A 97 -24.12 -11.47 10.45
N PHE A 98 -24.47 -12.23 9.42
CA PHE A 98 -24.64 -11.72 8.05
C PHE A 98 -25.73 -10.65 7.96
N GLU A 99 -26.88 -10.84 8.61
CA GLU A 99 -27.95 -9.84 8.65
C GLU A 99 -27.53 -8.56 9.40
N LEU A 100 -26.80 -8.68 10.50
CA LEU A 100 -26.24 -7.54 11.24
C LEU A 100 -25.24 -6.73 10.40
N ASP A 101 -24.38 -7.42 9.63
CA ASP A 101 -23.45 -6.78 8.70
C ASP A 101 -24.22 -6.03 7.60
N LYS A 102 -25.17 -6.71 6.93
CA LYS A 102 -25.99 -6.14 5.86
C LYS A 102 -26.82 -4.94 6.31
N SER A 103 -27.32 -4.95 7.54
CA SER A 103 -28.08 -3.83 8.12
C SER A 103 -27.20 -2.71 8.67
N GLY A 104 -25.87 -2.90 8.72
CA GLY A 104 -24.93 -1.93 9.29
C GLY A 104 -24.96 -1.86 10.83
N ASN A 105 -25.54 -2.86 11.50
CA ASN A 105 -25.58 -2.89 12.96
C ASN A 105 -24.25 -3.40 13.56
N TYR A 106 -23.18 -2.64 13.29
CA TYR A 106 -21.81 -3.01 13.68
C TYR A 106 -21.61 -3.05 15.20
N ALA A 107 -22.39 -2.27 15.96
CA ALA A 107 -22.35 -2.30 17.42
C ALA A 107 -22.76 -3.66 18.01
N LYS A 108 -23.66 -4.38 17.34
CA LYS A 108 -24.06 -5.76 17.70
C LYS A 108 -23.20 -6.81 17.02
N LEU A 109 -22.78 -6.57 15.77
CA LEU A 109 -21.96 -7.49 15.00
C LEU A 109 -20.60 -7.73 15.66
N LEU A 110 -19.93 -6.67 16.13
CA LEU A 110 -18.58 -6.79 16.69
C LEU A 110 -18.50 -7.78 17.86
N PRO A 111 -19.28 -7.61 18.95
CA PRO A 111 -19.21 -8.56 20.08
C PRO A 111 -19.72 -9.96 19.68
N ALA A 112 -20.67 -10.07 18.76
CA ALA A 112 -21.13 -11.35 18.27
C ALA A 112 -20.01 -12.11 17.53
N ALA A 113 -19.35 -11.48 16.58
CA ALA A 113 -18.25 -12.10 15.85
C ALA A 113 -17.07 -12.45 16.74
N GLU A 114 -16.76 -11.63 17.77
CA GLU A 114 -15.74 -11.96 18.76
C GLU A 114 -16.12 -13.16 19.62
N SER A 115 -17.38 -13.29 20.00
CA SER A 115 -17.89 -14.46 20.75
C SER A 115 -17.85 -15.72 19.91
N TRP A 116 -18.19 -15.64 18.62
CA TRP A 116 -18.05 -16.75 17.68
C TRP A 116 -16.58 -17.21 17.54
N LEU A 117 -15.64 -16.27 17.44
CA LEU A 117 -14.22 -16.60 17.32
C LEU A 117 -13.60 -17.26 18.58
N LYS A 118 -14.23 -17.17 19.75
CA LYS A 118 -13.80 -17.96 20.91
C LYS A 118 -14.06 -19.45 20.73
N LEU A 119 -15.08 -19.81 19.97
CA LEU A 119 -15.46 -21.18 19.65
C LEU A 119 -14.82 -21.65 18.33
N HIS A 120 -14.66 -20.75 17.37
CA HIS A 120 -14.18 -20.99 16.01
C HIS A 120 -13.05 -20.02 15.65
N PRO A 121 -11.85 -20.15 16.25
CA PRO A 121 -10.79 -19.13 16.18
C PRO A 121 -10.24 -18.87 14.77
N ASP A 122 -10.40 -19.83 13.86
CA ASP A 122 -9.89 -19.77 12.48
C ASP A 122 -10.99 -19.44 11.43
N ASP A 123 -12.20 -19.07 11.88
CA ASP A 123 -13.28 -18.72 10.98
C ASP A 123 -12.99 -17.36 10.29
N LEU A 124 -12.60 -17.45 9.01
CA LEU A 124 -12.21 -16.28 8.21
C LEU A 124 -13.37 -15.28 8.03
N GLN A 125 -14.60 -15.76 8.00
CA GLN A 125 -15.76 -14.87 7.85
C GLN A 125 -16.00 -14.07 9.13
N ALA A 126 -15.87 -14.72 10.28
CA ALA A 126 -15.98 -14.04 11.58
C ALA A 126 -14.81 -13.06 11.79
N ILE A 127 -13.58 -13.42 11.40
CA ILE A 127 -12.43 -12.51 11.38
C ILE A 127 -12.73 -11.28 10.52
N ALA A 128 -13.32 -11.48 9.33
CA ALA A 128 -13.70 -10.38 8.45
C ALA A 128 -14.80 -9.50 9.06
N TYR A 129 -15.78 -10.09 9.74
CA TYR A 129 -16.83 -9.33 10.45
C TYR A 129 -16.26 -8.47 11.58
N VAL A 130 -15.33 -9.01 12.39
CA VAL A 130 -14.65 -8.22 13.43
C VAL A 130 -13.88 -7.05 12.80
N ALA A 131 -13.11 -7.31 11.73
CA ALA A 131 -12.37 -6.25 11.05
C ALA A 131 -13.31 -5.17 10.50
N THR A 132 -14.36 -5.57 9.76
CA THR A 132 -15.33 -4.64 9.19
C THR A 132 -16.04 -3.81 10.25
N ALA A 133 -16.55 -4.47 11.28
CA ALA A 133 -17.27 -3.79 12.35
C ALA A 133 -16.34 -2.82 13.13
N ALA A 134 -15.10 -3.22 13.40
CA ALA A 134 -14.12 -2.37 14.05
C ALA A 134 -13.78 -1.13 13.21
N GLU A 135 -13.60 -1.29 11.89
CA GLU A 135 -13.39 -0.17 10.96
C GLU A 135 -14.56 0.82 11.00
N LYS A 136 -15.79 0.31 10.86
CA LYS A 136 -17.02 1.14 10.86
C LYS A 136 -17.26 1.85 12.18
N LEU A 137 -16.86 1.26 13.29
CA LEU A 137 -16.92 1.85 14.63
C LEU A 137 -15.73 2.76 14.98
N GLY A 138 -14.75 2.88 14.08
CA GLY A 138 -13.56 3.71 14.29
C GLY A 138 -12.56 3.12 15.29
N ASN A 139 -12.63 1.82 15.58
CA ASN A 139 -11.65 1.13 16.41
C ASN A 139 -10.45 0.67 15.58
N ASP A 140 -9.57 1.61 15.25
CA ASP A 140 -8.41 1.38 14.38
C ASP A 140 -7.48 0.26 14.90
N GLN A 141 -7.32 0.14 16.21
CA GLN A 141 -6.45 -0.90 16.80
C GLN A 141 -7.01 -2.30 16.53
N LYS A 142 -8.29 -2.51 16.81
CA LYS A 142 -8.95 -3.80 16.58
C LYS A 142 -9.06 -4.10 15.09
N TYR A 143 -9.38 -3.09 14.27
CA TYR A 143 -9.34 -3.23 12.83
C TYR A 143 -7.98 -3.76 12.34
N LEU A 144 -6.88 -3.11 12.74
CA LEU A 144 -5.54 -3.52 12.32
C LEU A 144 -5.18 -4.94 12.77
N GLU A 145 -5.58 -5.33 13.99
CA GLU A 145 -5.35 -6.69 14.49
C GLU A 145 -5.99 -7.74 13.58
N TYR A 146 -7.29 -7.59 13.32
CA TYR A 146 -8.05 -8.60 12.58
C TYR A 146 -7.84 -8.50 11.07
N ALA A 147 -7.65 -7.31 10.52
CA ALA A 147 -7.31 -7.11 9.12
C ALA A 147 -5.96 -7.76 8.76
N GLN A 148 -4.96 -7.71 9.65
CA GLN A 148 -3.68 -8.39 9.44
C GLN A 148 -3.82 -9.92 9.50
N LYS A 149 -4.63 -10.46 10.42
CA LYS A 149 -4.96 -11.90 10.46
C LYS A 149 -5.61 -12.34 9.15
N LEU A 150 -6.58 -11.56 8.66
CA LEU A 150 -7.24 -11.83 7.38
C LEU A 150 -6.27 -11.75 6.20
N PHE A 151 -5.40 -10.74 6.17
CA PHE A 151 -4.40 -10.58 5.12
C PHE A 151 -3.38 -11.73 5.10
N ALA A 152 -2.99 -12.24 6.25
CA ALA A 152 -2.08 -13.38 6.34
C ALA A 152 -2.65 -14.65 5.71
N GLN A 153 -3.97 -14.84 5.78
CA GLN A 153 -4.67 -15.99 5.19
C GLN A 153 -5.06 -15.73 3.72
N LYS A 154 -5.49 -14.51 3.41
CA LYS A 154 -5.96 -14.12 2.09
C LYS A 154 -5.36 -12.76 1.69
N PRO A 155 -4.13 -12.72 1.15
CA PRO A 155 -3.51 -11.48 0.71
C PRO A 155 -4.25 -10.89 -0.49
N VAL A 156 -4.85 -9.71 -0.31
CA VAL A 156 -5.48 -8.96 -1.40
C VAL A 156 -5.06 -7.49 -1.33
N PRO A 157 -4.86 -6.83 -2.48
CA PRO A 157 -4.32 -5.47 -2.54
C PRO A 157 -5.20 -4.44 -1.82
N ALA A 158 -6.51 -4.57 -1.93
CA ALA A 158 -7.46 -3.68 -1.27
C ALA A 158 -7.31 -3.69 0.27
N LEU A 159 -7.12 -4.87 0.86
CA LEU A 159 -6.92 -5.01 2.29
C LEU A 159 -5.56 -4.44 2.73
N ALA A 160 -4.51 -4.69 1.94
CA ALA A 160 -3.20 -4.09 2.19
C ALA A 160 -3.25 -2.56 2.16
N ALA A 161 -3.97 -1.98 1.19
CA ALA A 161 -4.16 -0.52 1.07
C ALA A 161 -4.92 0.06 2.26
N SER A 162 -5.96 -0.62 2.73
CA SER A 162 -6.73 -0.18 3.89
C SER A 162 -5.92 -0.24 5.19
N ILE A 163 -5.14 -1.31 5.39
CA ILE A 163 -4.22 -1.42 6.54
C ILE A 163 -3.14 -0.32 6.48
N GLN A 164 -2.55 -0.09 5.31
CA GLN A 164 -1.57 0.97 5.08
C GLN A 164 -2.15 2.36 5.42
N ALA A 165 -3.36 2.65 4.92
CA ALA A 165 -4.05 3.92 5.18
C ALA A 165 -4.35 4.11 6.67
N THR A 166 -4.73 3.05 7.37
CA THR A 166 -5.00 3.08 8.81
C THR A 166 -3.72 3.35 9.61
N TYR A 167 -2.58 2.74 9.24
CA TYR A 167 -1.29 3.07 9.88
C TYR A 167 -0.85 4.51 9.60
N LYS A 168 -1.12 5.04 8.41
CA LYS A 168 -0.89 6.46 8.11
C LYS A 168 -1.75 7.36 8.99
N LYS A 169 -3.05 7.06 9.12
CA LYS A 169 -4.01 7.79 9.98
C LYS A 169 -3.59 7.80 11.44
N THR A 170 -3.11 6.67 11.96
CA THR A 170 -2.69 6.51 13.37
C THR A 170 -1.28 7.00 13.64
N GLY A 171 -0.55 7.49 12.63
CA GLY A 171 0.81 8.02 12.76
C GLY A 171 1.90 6.98 13.00
N ASN A 172 1.62 5.69 12.83
CA ASN A 172 2.62 4.65 12.93
C ASN A 172 3.47 4.57 11.64
N GLN A 173 4.48 5.44 11.56
CA GLN A 173 5.28 5.63 10.38
C GLN A 173 6.00 4.34 9.93
N ALA A 174 6.58 3.58 10.85
CA ALA A 174 7.30 2.35 10.50
C ALA A 174 6.37 1.30 9.86
N LYS A 175 5.16 1.14 10.41
CA LYS A 175 4.16 0.23 9.84
C LYS A 175 3.57 0.78 8.53
N TYR A 176 3.39 2.09 8.40
CA TYR A 176 2.98 2.71 7.15
C TYR A 176 3.96 2.40 6.01
N GLU A 177 5.28 2.51 6.25
CA GLU A 177 6.33 2.15 5.29
C GLU A 177 6.30 0.66 4.95
N GLU A 178 6.25 -0.21 5.98
CA GLU A 178 6.17 -1.66 5.81
C GLU A 178 4.99 -2.07 4.91
N TRP A 179 3.80 -1.52 5.17
CA TRP A 179 2.61 -1.85 4.42
C TRP A 179 2.58 -1.20 3.04
N THR A 180 3.26 -0.06 2.86
CA THR A 180 3.48 0.50 1.52
C THR A 180 4.32 -0.45 0.67
N GLU A 181 5.41 -1.01 1.20
CA GLU A 181 6.21 -1.99 0.46
C GLU A 181 5.45 -3.30 0.20
N LYS A 182 4.55 -3.72 1.09
CA LYS A 182 3.65 -4.85 0.83
C LYS A 182 2.71 -4.59 -0.35
N LEU A 183 2.24 -3.35 -0.56
CA LEU A 183 1.44 -3.01 -1.75
C LEU A 183 2.22 -3.27 -3.05
N PHE A 184 3.52 -3.01 -3.08
CA PHE A 184 4.35 -3.26 -4.26
C PHE A 184 4.60 -4.74 -4.58
N THR A 185 4.14 -5.66 -3.75
CA THR A 185 4.08 -7.09 -4.11
C THR A 185 2.93 -7.40 -5.07
N PHE A 186 1.98 -6.49 -5.24
CA PHE A 186 0.86 -6.61 -6.15
C PHE A 186 1.14 -5.85 -7.46
N PRO A 187 0.93 -6.49 -8.63
CA PRO A 187 1.28 -5.90 -9.93
C PRO A 187 0.63 -4.55 -10.22
N GLU A 188 -0.59 -4.31 -9.73
CA GLU A 188 -1.31 -3.05 -9.94
C GLU A 188 -0.65 -1.83 -9.29
N TYR A 189 0.17 -2.04 -8.26
CA TYR A 189 0.91 -0.97 -7.58
C TYR A 189 2.34 -0.79 -8.11
N ALA A 190 2.83 -1.69 -8.97
CA ALA A 190 4.21 -1.66 -9.43
C ALA A 190 4.62 -0.31 -10.03
N GLY A 191 3.71 0.35 -10.74
CA GLY A 191 3.92 1.66 -11.37
C GLY A 191 3.54 2.87 -10.52
N ASP A 192 3.06 2.69 -9.29
CA ASP A 192 2.68 3.80 -8.40
C ASP A 192 3.92 4.41 -7.73
N TYR A 193 4.69 5.17 -8.52
CA TYR A 193 5.89 5.84 -8.04
C TYR A 193 5.60 6.87 -6.94
N GLY A 194 4.42 7.46 -6.93
CA GLY A 194 4.02 8.48 -5.96
C GLY A 194 4.02 7.96 -4.52
N LEU A 195 3.62 6.70 -4.32
CA LEU A 195 3.65 6.06 -2.99
C LEU A 195 5.06 5.94 -2.41
N ARG A 196 6.08 5.77 -3.26
CA ARG A 196 7.48 5.71 -2.83
C ARG A 196 8.16 7.07 -2.77
N TYR A 197 7.78 7.99 -3.66
CA TYR A 197 8.39 9.31 -3.74
C TYR A 197 8.18 10.13 -2.46
N VAL A 198 7.05 9.96 -1.77
CA VAL A 198 6.82 10.62 -0.47
C VAL A 198 7.87 10.25 0.58
N PHE A 199 8.45 9.06 0.51
CA PHE A 199 9.54 8.66 1.42
C PHE A 199 10.88 9.25 0.99
N VAL A 200 11.11 9.46 -0.32
CA VAL A 200 12.28 10.22 -0.79
C VAL A 200 12.28 11.61 -0.17
N GLU A 201 11.18 12.35 -0.31
CA GLU A 201 11.04 13.70 0.25
C GLU A 201 11.16 13.73 1.78
N LYS A 202 10.54 12.75 2.46
CA LYS A 202 10.60 12.62 3.91
C LYS A 202 12.05 12.44 4.38
N TYR A 203 12.74 11.43 3.86
CA TYR A 203 14.10 11.10 4.31
C TYR A 203 15.14 12.13 3.88
N ASP A 204 14.95 12.80 2.75
CA ASP A 204 15.79 13.95 2.37
C ASP A 204 15.62 15.12 3.35
N LYS A 205 14.39 15.43 3.73
CA LYS A 205 14.09 16.46 4.76
C LYS A 205 14.68 16.11 6.13
N GLU A 206 14.66 14.84 6.51
CA GLU A 206 15.24 14.32 7.75
C GLU A 206 16.77 14.19 7.69
N LYS A 207 17.40 14.49 6.52
CA LYS A 207 18.84 14.31 6.27
C LYS A 207 19.30 12.85 6.38
N ASN A 208 18.41 11.91 6.21
CA ASN A 208 18.71 10.49 6.14
C ASN A 208 18.99 10.08 4.67
N MET A 209 20.12 10.56 4.14
CA MET A 209 20.50 10.36 2.73
C MET A 209 20.55 8.88 2.30
N PRO A 210 21.02 7.92 3.12
CA PRO A 210 20.97 6.51 2.74
C PRO A 210 19.56 6.00 2.44
N LYS A 211 18.59 6.30 3.33
CA LYS A 211 17.18 5.91 3.11
C LYS A 211 16.54 6.69 1.97
N ALA A 212 16.80 7.99 1.87
CA ALA A 212 16.32 8.78 0.75
C ALA A 212 16.77 8.19 -0.60
N ALA A 213 18.04 7.80 -0.71
CA ALA A 213 18.61 7.20 -1.93
C ALA A 213 18.02 5.80 -2.22
N GLU A 214 17.75 4.99 -1.19
CA GLU A 214 17.07 3.71 -1.34
C GLU A 214 15.69 3.90 -1.97
N TYR A 215 14.86 4.76 -1.38
CA TYR A 215 13.54 5.06 -1.93
C TYR A 215 13.58 5.75 -3.30
N ALA A 216 14.59 6.57 -3.57
CA ALA A 216 14.80 7.15 -4.89
C ALA A 216 15.04 6.07 -5.96
N GLN A 217 15.85 5.04 -5.67
CA GLN A 217 16.04 3.90 -6.57
C GLN A 217 14.77 3.11 -6.80
N LEU A 218 13.99 2.86 -5.73
CA LEU A 218 12.71 2.17 -5.83
C LEU A 218 11.68 2.99 -6.64
N THR A 219 11.66 4.31 -6.44
CA THR A 219 10.81 5.23 -7.20
C THR A 219 11.13 5.21 -8.70
N LEU A 220 12.44 5.21 -9.05
CA LEU A 220 12.86 5.08 -10.46
C LEU A 220 12.38 3.77 -11.09
N LYS A 221 12.49 2.65 -10.38
CA LYS A 221 11.98 1.35 -10.85
C LYS A 221 10.46 1.37 -11.08
N SER A 222 9.70 2.02 -10.19
CA SER A 222 8.26 2.18 -10.39
C SER A 222 7.94 3.06 -11.60
N LEU A 223 8.71 4.14 -11.81
CA LEU A 223 8.57 5.00 -12.99
C LEU A 223 8.84 4.29 -14.32
N ASP A 224 9.67 3.26 -14.34
CA ASP A 224 9.98 2.50 -15.56
C ASP A 224 8.81 1.64 -16.05
N VAL A 225 7.90 1.28 -15.13
CA VAL A 225 6.69 0.48 -15.43
C VAL A 225 5.40 1.27 -15.25
N ALA A 226 5.48 2.53 -14.84
CA ALA A 226 4.33 3.39 -14.63
C ALA A 226 3.59 3.67 -15.94
N LYS A 227 2.26 3.64 -15.87
CA LYS A 227 1.40 3.99 -17.01
C LYS A 227 0.81 5.38 -16.81
N LYS A 228 0.77 6.14 -17.89
CA LYS A 228 0.13 7.47 -17.88
C LYS A 228 -1.35 7.32 -17.53
N PRO A 229 -1.88 8.08 -16.56
CA PRO A 229 -3.32 8.14 -16.30
C PRO A 229 -4.08 8.70 -17.52
N ASP A 230 -5.26 8.16 -17.80
CA ASP A 230 -6.11 8.65 -18.92
C ASP A 230 -6.55 10.11 -18.75
N THR A 231 -6.53 10.60 -17.49
CA THR A 231 -6.89 11.99 -17.16
C THR A 231 -5.78 13.00 -17.41
N GLU A 232 -4.56 12.55 -17.76
CA GLU A 232 -3.41 13.42 -17.96
C GLU A 232 -3.02 13.52 -19.45
N SER A 233 -2.60 14.70 -19.88
CA SER A 233 -1.98 14.88 -21.19
C SER A 233 -0.56 14.33 -21.21
N ASP A 234 -0.05 13.98 -22.38
CA ASP A 234 1.33 13.49 -22.54
C ASP A 234 2.37 14.52 -22.07
N ALA A 235 2.10 15.79 -22.25
CA ALA A 235 2.99 16.87 -21.82
C ALA A 235 3.05 16.98 -20.30
N GLN A 236 1.91 16.91 -19.62
CA GLN A 236 1.84 16.94 -18.16
C GLN A 236 2.56 15.73 -17.55
N TRP A 237 2.22 14.53 -18.05
CA TRP A 237 2.86 13.29 -17.62
C TRP A 237 4.38 13.31 -17.78
N ARG A 238 4.86 13.75 -18.97
CA ARG A 238 6.31 13.87 -19.22
C ARG A 238 6.96 14.87 -18.28
N THR A 239 6.34 16.02 -18.05
CA THR A 239 6.87 17.05 -17.15
C THR A 239 6.99 16.54 -15.72
N GLU A 240 5.93 15.92 -15.21
CA GLU A 240 5.90 15.40 -13.84
C GLU A 240 6.92 14.27 -13.64
N THR A 241 6.87 13.24 -14.49
CA THR A 241 7.78 12.09 -14.37
C THR A 241 9.23 12.49 -14.57
N THR A 242 9.53 13.45 -15.44
CA THR A 242 10.89 13.99 -15.60
C THR A 242 11.35 14.71 -14.33
N ALA A 243 10.50 15.51 -13.71
CA ALA A 243 10.82 16.21 -12.47
C ALA A 243 11.13 15.21 -11.32
N VAL A 244 10.31 14.18 -11.16
CA VAL A 244 10.52 13.14 -10.16
C VAL A 244 11.81 12.36 -10.44
N ARG A 245 12.07 11.96 -11.69
CA ARG A 245 13.32 11.29 -12.07
C ARG A 245 14.57 12.14 -11.75
N LYS A 246 14.54 13.41 -12.12
CA LYS A 246 15.66 14.34 -11.80
C LYS A 246 15.89 14.43 -10.29
N ALA A 247 14.82 14.58 -9.51
CA ALA A 247 14.93 14.64 -8.05
C ALA A 247 15.51 13.34 -7.46
N CYS A 248 15.04 12.19 -7.91
CA CYS A 248 15.57 10.89 -7.47
C CYS A 248 17.07 10.74 -7.79
N TRP A 249 17.50 11.08 -9.01
CA TRP A 249 18.91 11.01 -9.39
C TRP A 249 19.79 11.99 -8.58
N MET A 250 19.27 13.18 -8.26
CA MET A 250 19.97 14.12 -7.37
C MET A 250 20.17 13.54 -5.97
N VAL A 251 19.14 12.93 -5.38
CA VAL A 251 19.25 12.32 -4.04
C VAL A 251 20.26 11.16 -4.04
N ILE A 252 20.24 10.30 -5.07
CA ILE A 252 21.21 9.22 -5.24
C ILE A 252 22.64 9.78 -5.36
N ALA A 253 22.80 10.85 -6.13
CA ALA A 253 24.09 11.53 -6.28
C ALA A 253 24.61 12.12 -4.97
N MET A 254 23.74 12.81 -4.21
CA MET A 254 24.12 13.40 -2.92
C MET A 254 24.52 12.34 -1.89
N ASN A 255 23.81 11.22 -1.82
CA ASN A 255 24.21 10.08 -0.99
C ASN A 255 25.59 9.52 -1.39
N SER A 256 25.90 9.48 -2.69
CA SER A 256 27.19 9.04 -3.20
C SER A 256 28.30 10.08 -2.90
N TYR A 257 27.95 11.37 -3.00
CA TYR A 257 28.84 12.47 -2.68
C TYR A 257 29.28 12.45 -1.21
N GLU A 258 28.33 12.31 -0.27
CA GLU A 258 28.62 12.21 1.16
C GLU A 258 29.51 11.01 1.50
N LYS A 259 29.37 9.93 0.77
CA LYS A 259 30.20 8.73 0.89
C LYS A 259 31.53 8.81 0.13
N LYS A 260 31.86 9.96 -0.49
CA LYS A 260 33.01 10.20 -1.33
C LYS A 260 33.17 9.21 -2.50
N LYS A 261 32.04 8.68 -2.98
CA LYS A 261 31.95 7.80 -4.16
C LYS A 261 31.79 8.67 -5.41
N TRP A 262 32.84 9.36 -5.80
CA TRP A 262 32.79 10.42 -6.82
C TRP A 262 32.28 9.94 -8.17
N GLU A 263 32.68 8.75 -8.63
CA GLU A 263 32.24 8.18 -9.90
C GLU A 263 30.74 7.83 -9.89
N ASP A 264 30.25 7.27 -8.79
CA ASP A 264 28.81 6.96 -8.66
C ASP A 264 27.99 8.26 -8.60
N CYS A 265 28.52 9.29 -7.92
CA CYS A 265 27.93 10.62 -7.89
C CYS A 265 27.82 11.20 -9.32
N ILE A 266 28.92 11.21 -10.08
CA ILE A 266 28.93 11.74 -11.45
C ILE A 266 27.96 10.97 -12.34
N LYS A 267 27.94 9.63 -12.28
CA LYS A 267 27.00 8.81 -13.06
C LYS A 267 25.54 9.17 -12.78
N ALA A 268 25.19 9.36 -11.51
CA ALA A 268 23.81 9.73 -11.14
C ALA A 268 23.45 11.15 -11.63
N LEU A 269 24.38 12.10 -11.52
CA LEU A 269 24.18 13.46 -12.02
C LEU A 269 24.09 13.53 -13.53
N ASP A 270 24.85 12.71 -14.26
CA ASP A 270 24.73 12.59 -15.71
C ASP A 270 23.36 12.06 -16.13
N GLN A 271 22.73 11.15 -15.37
CA GLN A 271 21.35 10.73 -15.63
C GLN A 271 20.35 11.89 -15.46
N ALA A 272 20.54 12.73 -14.41
CA ALA A 272 19.71 13.90 -14.22
C ALA A 272 19.89 14.94 -15.35
N ALA A 273 21.12 15.19 -15.76
CA ALA A 273 21.45 16.13 -16.83
C ALA A 273 20.99 15.65 -18.22
N ALA A 274 20.90 14.33 -18.45
CA ALA A 274 20.39 13.77 -19.70
C ALA A 274 18.89 14.06 -19.90
N MET A 275 18.14 14.27 -18.82
CA MET A 275 16.71 14.60 -18.87
C MET A 275 16.45 16.09 -19.08
N ASP A 276 17.41 16.91 -18.70
CA ASP A 276 17.34 18.36 -18.82
C ASP A 276 18.74 18.91 -19.01
N CYS A 277 19.09 19.16 -20.25
CA CYS A 277 20.44 19.61 -20.62
C CYS A 277 20.84 20.99 -20.06
N LYS A 278 19.88 21.71 -19.46
CA LYS A 278 20.11 22.98 -18.76
C LYS A 278 20.03 22.85 -17.24
N PHE A 279 20.14 21.65 -16.73
CA PHE A 279 20.08 21.39 -15.28
C PHE A 279 21.41 21.77 -14.60
N ASP A 280 21.55 23.04 -14.26
CA ASP A 280 22.74 23.66 -13.68
C ASP A 280 23.26 22.95 -12.42
N LYS A 281 22.35 22.48 -11.54
CA LYS A 281 22.73 21.76 -10.32
C LYS A 281 23.50 20.47 -10.61
N ALA A 282 23.13 19.74 -11.65
CA ALA A 282 23.84 18.52 -12.02
C ALA A 282 25.28 18.85 -12.44
N TYR A 283 25.49 19.82 -13.32
CA TYR A 283 26.84 20.23 -13.76
C TYR A 283 27.68 20.80 -12.61
N TYR A 284 27.08 21.61 -11.75
CA TYR A 284 27.78 22.13 -10.58
C TYR A 284 28.33 21.00 -9.68
N TYR A 285 27.50 20.01 -9.36
CA TYR A 285 27.94 18.92 -8.49
C TYR A 285 28.86 17.91 -9.20
N ILE A 286 28.75 17.73 -10.53
CA ILE A 286 29.76 17.00 -11.31
C ILE A 286 31.11 17.72 -11.18
N GLY A 287 31.12 19.04 -11.36
CA GLY A 287 32.32 19.85 -11.15
C GLY A 287 32.94 19.68 -9.75
N GLN A 288 32.08 19.66 -8.71
CA GLN A 288 32.54 19.39 -7.34
C GLN A 288 33.15 17.98 -7.20
N CYS A 289 32.52 16.94 -7.75
CA CYS A 289 33.03 15.57 -7.71
C CYS A 289 34.42 15.46 -8.44
N LEU A 290 34.54 16.08 -9.60
CA LEU A 290 35.77 16.10 -10.38
C LEU A 290 36.88 16.86 -9.64
N TRP A 291 36.55 17.99 -9.02
CA TRP A 291 37.52 18.73 -8.20
C TRP A 291 38.03 17.89 -7.04
N GLN A 292 37.15 17.18 -6.33
CA GLN A 292 37.55 16.28 -5.24
C GLN A 292 38.43 15.11 -5.73
N GLN A 293 38.36 14.73 -7.00
CA GLN A 293 39.25 13.76 -7.63
C GLN A 293 40.56 14.36 -8.13
N GLY A 294 40.79 15.67 -7.99
CA GLY A 294 41.96 16.36 -8.51
C GLY A 294 41.90 16.61 -10.03
N LYS A 295 40.79 16.37 -10.71
CA LYS A 295 40.54 16.60 -12.14
C LYS A 295 40.14 18.05 -12.38
N ILE A 296 41.06 18.99 -12.14
CA ILE A 296 40.72 20.41 -11.99
C ILE A 296 40.23 21.04 -13.32
N GLU A 297 40.86 20.72 -14.45
CA GLU A 297 40.47 21.26 -15.76
C GLU A 297 39.07 20.81 -16.17
N ASP A 298 38.75 19.54 -15.93
CA ASP A 298 37.39 19.03 -16.16
C ASP A 298 36.39 19.68 -15.21
N ALA A 299 36.75 19.85 -13.93
CA ALA A 299 35.90 20.54 -12.97
C ALA A 299 35.58 21.99 -13.42
N ILE A 300 36.57 22.74 -13.93
CA ILE A 300 36.39 24.10 -14.51
C ILE A 300 35.36 24.03 -15.66
N THR A 301 35.51 23.05 -16.57
CA THR A 301 34.57 22.88 -17.68
C THR A 301 33.14 22.68 -17.20
N TYR A 302 32.91 21.81 -16.23
CA TYR A 302 31.58 21.54 -15.69
C TYR A 302 31.00 22.71 -14.88
N PHE A 303 31.81 23.44 -14.12
CA PHE A 303 31.35 24.68 -13.48
C PHE A 303 30.98 25.75 -14.52
N ALA A 304 31.74 25.89 -15.59
CA ALA A 304 31.40 26.82 -16.67
C ALA A 304 30.09 26.40 -17.40
N MET A 305 29.80 25.10 -17.57
CA MET A 305 28.53 24.62 -18.06
C MET A 305 27.38 24.99 -17.11
N ALA A 306 27.58 24.81 -15.79
CA ALA A 306 26.57 25.17 -14.80
C ALA A 306 26.25 26.68 -14.82
N GLU A 307 27.27 27.55 -14.94
CA GLU A 307 27.08 29.01 -15.09
C GLU A 307 26.27 29.35 -16.35
N GLN A 308 26.59 28.72 -17.49
CA GLN A 308 25.92 28.98 -18.77
C GLN A 308 24.47 28.55 -18.79
N CYS A 309 24.06 27.60 -17.93
CA CYS A 309 22.66 27.20 -17.76
C CYS A 309 21.79 28.32 -17.13
N LYS A 310 22.39 29.33 -16.49
CA LYS A 310 21.73 30.48 -15.86
C LYS A 310 20.67 30.09 -14.81
N GLY A 311 20.88 28.98 -14.10
CA GLY A 311 20.05 28.52 -12.99
C GLY A 311 20.54 29.00 -11.63
N ASP A 312 20.06 28.36 -10.57
CA ASP A 312 20.33 28.74 -9.17
C ASP A 312 21.80 28.66 -8.78
N MET A 313 22.57 27.80 -9.47
CA MET A 313 23.99 27.58 -9.17
C MET A 313 24.93 28.49 -9.98
N SER A 314 24.42 29.36 -10.88
CA SER A 314 25.23 30.12 -11.82
C SER A 314 26.26 31.00 -11.12
N ALA A 315 25.89 31.71 -10.05
CA ALA A 315 26.81 32.61 -9.31
C ALA A 315 27.92 31.81 -8.62
N GLN A 316 27.57 30.72 -7.92
CA GLN A 316 28.55 29.85 -7.26
C GLN A 316 29.45 29.16 -8.26
N ALA A 317 28.89 28.77 -9.43
CA ALA A 317 29.64 28.12 -10.49
C ALA A 317 30.70 29.04 -11.09
N LYS A 318 30.32 30.32 -11.36
CA LYS A 318 31.25 31.35 -11.81
C LYS A 318 32.43 31.55 -10.86
N ASP A 319 32.15 31.72 -9.57
CA ASP A 319 33.18 31.84 -8.54
C ASP A 319 34.13 30.65 -8.56
N LYS A 320 33.59 29.40 -8.70
CA LYS A 320 34.40 28.19 -8.81
C LYS A 320 35.31 28.19 -10.06
N VAL A 321 34.77 28.60 -11.22
CA VAL A 321 35.58 28.72 -12.45
C VAL A 321 36.75 29.60 -12.23
N GLU A 322 36.57 30.84 -11.72
CA GLU A 322 37.65 31.80 -11.50
C GLU A 322 38.64 31.31 -10.43
N THR A 323 38.14 30.79 -9.32
CA THR A 323 38.95 30.33 -8.19
C THR A 323 39.87 29.15 -8.59
N LEU A 324 39.37 28.24 -9.45
CA LEU A 324 40.15 27.09 -9.88
C LEU A 324 41.06 27.40 -11.09
N TYR A 325 40.64 28.34 -11.95
CA TYR A 325 41.39 28.71 -13.15
C TYR A 325 42.66 29.50 -12.83
N LYS A 326 42.57 30.53 -11.98
CA LYS A 326 43.65 31.46 -11.67
C LYS A 326 44.95 30.75 -11.22
N PRO A 327 44.93 29.81 -10.26
CA PRO A 327 46.16 29.13 -9.83
C PRO A 327 46.86 28.33 -10.93
N LEU A 328 46.11 27.81 -11.91
CA LEU A 328 46.67 27.08 -13.06
C LEU A 328 47.24 28.00 -14.12
N HIS A 329 46.95 29.31 -14.11
CA HIS A 329 47.23 30.27 -15.18
C HIS A 329 47.93 31.54 -14.61
N ASN A 330 49.00 31.37 -13.85
CA ASN A 330 49.79 32.46 -13.28
C ASN A 330 48.96 33.53 -12.52
N ASN A 331 47.93 33.11 -11.81
CA ASN A 331 46.97 33.97 -11.10
C ASN A 331 46.24 34.99 -11.97
N THR A 332 46.07 34.71 -13.26
CA THR A 332 45.30 35.54 -14.19
C THR A 332 44.07 34.81 -14.72
N THR A 333 43.15 35.56 -15.32
CA THR A 333 42.00 35.04 -16.07
C THR A 333 42.25 35.03 -17.60
N ILE A 334 43.49 35.30 -18.03
CA ILE A 334 43.82 35.31 -19.48
C ILE A 334 43.59 33.94 -20.07
N GLY A 335 42.79 33.85 -21.10
CA GLY A 335 42.46 32.58 -21.77
C GLY A 335 41.29 31.80 -21.17
N ILE A 336 40.62 32.31 -20.11
CA ILE A 336 39.46 31.68 -19.47
C ILE A 336 38.31 31.49 -20.48
N ASP A 337 38.22 32.35 -21.52
CA ASP A 337 37.32 32.27 -22.65
C ASP A 337 37.33 30.91 -23.36
N LYS A 338 38.52 30.26 -23.42
CA LYS A 338 38.68 28.91 -23.98
C LYS A 338 37.97 27.85 -23.13
N ALA A 339 38.00 27.97 -21.80
CA ALA A 339 37.30 27.08 -20.91
C ALA A 339 35.75 27.24 -21.09
N TYR A 340 35.29 28.48 -21.20
CA TYR A 340 33.89 28.77 -21.46
C TYR A 340 33.43 28.29 -22.85
N LYS A 341 34.29 28.39 -23.87
CA LYS A 341 34.01 27.88 -25.20
C LYS A 341 33.89 26.36 -25.19
N LYS A 342 34.82 25.64 -24.54
CA LYS A 342 34.75 24.18 -24.38
C LYS A 342 33.47 23.78 -23.68
N ALA A 343 33.08 24.45 -22.58
CA ALA A 343 31.85 24.21 -21.87
C ALA A 343 30.59 24.43 -22.74
N SER A 344 30.58 25.48 -23.57
CA SER A 344 29.50 25.78 -24.51
C SER A 344 29.36 24.69 -25.57
N ASP A 345 30.48 24.22 -26.12
CA ASP A 345 30.47 23.17 -27.13
C ASP A 345 29.96 21.83 -26.56
N GLU A 346 30.40 21.47 -25.35
CA GLU A 346 29.93 20.26 -24.65
C GLU A 346 28.43 20.36 -24.27
N LEU A 347 27.98 21.51 -23.79
CA LEU A 347 26.56 21.75 -23.46
C LEU A 347 25.68 21.64 -24.71
N ALA A 348 26.12 22.19 -25.84
CA ALA A 348 25.41 22.10 -27.11
C ALA A 348 25.27 20.64 -27.58
N VAL A 349 26.32 19.82 -27.41
CA VAL A 349 26.27 18.38 -27.74
C VAL A 349 25.26 17.65 -26.86
N ARG A 350 25.23 17.94 -25.56
CA ARG A 350 24.29 17.32 -24.62
C ARG A 350 22.85 17.70 -24.92
N CYS A 351 22.59 18.97 -25.24
CA CYS A 351 21.24 19.43 -25.57
C CYS A 351 20.71 18.87 -26.90
N LYS A 352 21.60 18.59 -27.87
CA LYS A 352 21.18 17.92 -29.11
C LYS A 352 20.81 16.44 -28.95
N LYS A 353 21.37 15.77 -27.95
CA LYS A 353 21.07 14.36 -27.67
C LYS A 353 19.76 14.18 -26.88
N GLY A 354 19.29 15.21 -26.19
CA GLY A 354 18.07 15.18 -25.36
C GLY A 354 16.81 15.71 -26.07
N SER A 355 16.94 16.21 -27.28
CA SER A 355 15.83 16.61 -28.18
C SER A 355 15.51 15.49 -29.17
#